data_db49b800d6634c5fa2c74caaec9f66fe
#
_entry.id   db49b800d6634c5fa2c74caaec9f66fe
#
_cell.length_a   1.000
_cell.length_b   1.000
_cell.length_c   1.000
_cell.angle_alpha   90.00
_cell.angle_beta   90.00
_cell.angle_gamma   90.00
#
_symmetry.space_group_name_H-M   'P 1'
#
loop_
_entity.id
_entity.type
_entity.pdbx_description
1 polymer ?
#
loop_
_entity_poly.entity_id
_entity_poly.type
_entity_poly.pdbx_seq_one_letter_code
_entity_poly.pdbx_strand_id
1 'polypeptide(L)'
;MKSTAFFVLLIGCICFSCTEYTPKPKGYFRIEPEPHRYHSISGDNLFFNFKASDLAKISYSPITDSVMWVSLHYPRFKATIYCNYISLSEITLEEAIGECRFLAERQAVAKDEIREKLYTNASSRVYGSLFLLDGSVTPIQFMLTDSVNHFLRGALYYECPLNTDSLSPVTIYLEQDIMELIQSFNWKE
;
A
#
# COMPACT_ATOMS: atom_id res chain seq x y z
N MET A 1 -40.53 -59.61 -22.71
CA MET A 1 -39.15 -59.63 -22.23
C MET A 1 -38.23 -58.55 -22.81
N LYS A 2 -38.34 -58.14 -24.09
CA LYS A 2 -37.47 -57.06 -24.65
C LYS A 2 -37.86 -55.67 -24.16
N SER A 3 -39.14 -55.38 -23.83
CA SER A 3 -39.61 -54.07 -23.35
C SER A 3 -39.19 -53.78 -21.89
N THR A 4 -39.17 -54.80 -21.03
CA THR A 4 -38.76 -54.67 -19.65
C THR A 4 -37.25 -54.41 -19.47
N ALA A 5 -36.43 -55.00 -20.36
CA ALA A 5 -34.97 -54.76 -20.35
C ALA A 5 -34.64 -53.33 -20.81
N PHE A 6 -35.37 -52.75 -21.72
CA PHE A 6 -35.21 -51.39 -22.20
C PHE A 6 -35.55 -50.38 -21.10
N PHE A 7 -36.61 -50.64 -20.31
CA PHE A 7 -37.04 -49.77 -19.20
C PHE A 7 -36.06 -49.76 -18.04
N VAL A 8 -35.44 -50.93 -17.76
CA VAL A 8 -34.39 -51.02 -16.69
C VAL A 8 -33.11 -50.32 -17.12
N LEU A 9 -32.76 -50.39 -18.42
CA LEU A 9 -31.58 -49.66 -18.94
C LEU A 9 -31.77 -48.15 -18.90
N LEU A 10 -33.00 -47.65 -19.18
CA LEU A 10 -33.32 -46.22 -19.14
C LEU A 10 -33.30 -45.64 -17.72
N ILE A 11 -33.78 -46.41 -16.72
CA ILE A 11 -33.73 -46.02 -15.31
C ILE A 11 -32.27 -45.98 -14.79
N GLY A 12 -31.41 -46.92 -15.23
CA GLY A 12 -30.00 -46.94 -14.88
C GLY A 12 -29.20 -45.70 -15.33
N CYS A 13 -29.58 -45.11 -16.48
CA CYS A 13 -28.92 -43.90 -17.00
C CYS A 13 -29.25 -42.63 -16.21
N ILE A 14 -30.39 -42.59 -15.52
CA ILE A 14 -30.80 -41.38 -14.75
C ILE A 14 -30.03 -41.26 -13.40
N CYS A 15 -29.53 -42.38 -12.88
CA CYS A 15 -28.81 -42.40 -11.59
C CYS A 15 -27.36 -41.90 -11.64
N PHE A 16 -26.78 -41.66 -12.81
CA PHE A 16 -25.40 -41.19 -12.98
C PHE A 16 -25.24 -39.68 -13.19
N SER A 17 -26.31 -38.90 -12.99
CA SER A 17 -26.18 -37.44 -12.96
C SER A 17 -25.58 -36.97 -11.63
N CYS A 18 -24.31 -37.28 -11.40
CA CYS A 18 -23.53 -36.59 -10.38
C CYS A 18 -23.28 -35.16 -10.85
N THR A 19 -24.04 -34.22 -10.35
CA THR A 19 -23.65 -32.81 -10.39
C THR A 19 -22.46 -32.63 -9.46
N GLU A 20 -21.26 -32.49 -10.01
CA GLU A 20 -20.13 -32.02 -9.23
C GLU A 20 -20.52 -30.68 -8.62
N TYR A 21 -20.67 -30.68 -7.29
CA TYR A 21 -20.85 -29.45 -6.54
C TYR A 21 -19.56 -28.67 -6.59
N THR A 22 -19.48 -27.69 -7.50
CA THR A 22 -18.39 -26.71 -7.47
C THR A 22 -18.70 -25.74 -6.32
N PRO A 23 -17.95 -25.79 -5.20
CA PRO A 23 -18.18 -24.83 -4.12
C PRO A 23 -17.99 -23.45 -4.68
N LYS A 24 -19.02 -22.59 -4.53
CA LYS A 24 -18.89 -21.17 -4.88
C LYS A 24 -17.69 -20.61 -4.12
N PRO A 25 -16.78 -19.86 -4.78
CA PRO A 25 -15.69 -19.21 -4.08
C PRO A 25 -16.28 -18.40 -2.92
N LYS A 26 -15.65 -18.49 -1.75
CA LYS A 26 -16.06 -17.69 -0.58
C LYS A 26 -16.11 -16.23 -1.01
N GLY A 27 -17.29 -15.62 -1.01
CA GLY A 27 -17.42 -14.20 -1.28
C GLY A 27 -16.65 -13.45 -0.19
N TYR A 28 -15.68 -12.66 -0.58
CA TYR A 28 -15.03 -11.74 0.34
C TYR A 28 -16.01 -10.65 0.72
N PHE A 29 -15.97 -10.19 1.98
CA PHE A 29 -16.73 -9.02 2.39
C PHE A 29 -16.34 -7.85 1.49
N ARG A 30 -17.32 -7.27 0.79
CA ARG A 30 -17.09 -6.07 0.00
C ARG A 30 -16.76 -4.93 0.96
N ILE A 31 -15.51 -4.51 0.97
CA ILE A 31 -15.10 -3.29 1.66
C ILE A 31 -15.48 -2.14 0.73
N GLU A 32 -16.51 -1.40 1.10
CA GLU A 32 -16.84 -0.13 0.43
C GLU A 32 -16.16 0.98 1.25
N PRO A 33 -15.03 1.52 0.79
CA PRO A 33 -14.37 2.62 1.48
C PRO A 33 -15.23 3.88 1.36
N GLU A 34 -15.18 4.71 2.39
CA GLU A 34 -15.81 6.03 2.36
C GLU A 34 -15.14 6.92 1.30
N PRO A 35 -15.85 7.94 0.78
CA PRO A 35 -15.22 8.92 -0.09
C PRO A 35 -14.00 9.55 0.57
N HIS A 36 -12.92 9.72 -0.18
CA HIS A 36 -11.71 10.36 0.32
C HIS A 36 -11.99 11.77 0.83
N ARG A 37 -11.53 12.06 2.02
CA ARG A 37 -11.51 13.38 2.64
C ARG A 37 -10.16 13.59 3.27
N TYR A 38 -9.63 14.82 3.17
CA TYR A 38 -8.28 15.12 3.61
C TYR A 38 -8.25 16.41 4.43
N HIS A 39 -7.36 16.45 5.39
CA HIS A 39 -7.06 17.64 6.16
C HIS A 39 -5.56 17.92 6.16
N SER A 40 -5.18 19.17 6.33
CA SER A 40 -3.78 19.58 6.34
C SER A 40 -3.13 19.23 7.68
N ILE A 41 -1.97 18.61 7.59
CA ILE A 41 -1.08 18.32 8.71
C ILE A 41 0.06 19.32 8.68
N SER A 42 0.15 20.10 9.73
CA SER A 42 1.25 21.03 9.98
C SER A 42 1.50 21.10 11.48
N GLY A 43 2.72 21.26 11.91
CA GLY A 43 3.11 21.39 13.31
C GLY A 43 4.48 22.03 13.42
N ASP A 44 4.74 22.78 14.49
CA ASP A 44 6.02 23.48 14.66
C ASP A 44 7.23 22.53 14.72
N ASN A 45 6.99 21.27 15.09
CA ASN A 45 8.01 20.24 15.19
C ASN A 45 8.16 19.40 13.91
N LEU A 46 7.43 19.71 12.82
CA LEU A 46 7.54 19.02 11.55
C LEU A 46 8.35 19.85 10.55
N PHE A 47 9.27 19.25 9.84
CA PHE A 47 10.04 19.88 8.76
C PHE A 47 9.26 19.95 7.44
N PHE A 48 8.02 19.53 7.43
CA PHE A 48 7.19 19.46 6.23
C PHE A 48 5.71 19.58 6.61
N ASN A 49 4.90 19.88 5.60
CA ASN A 49 3.45 19.86 5.67
C ASN A 49 2.92 18.93 4.57
N PHE A 50 1.79 18.32 4.81
CA PHE A 50 1.11 17.46 3.84
C PHE A 50 -0.38 17.35 4.19
N LYS A 51 -1.17 16.76 3.30
CA LYS A 51 -2.55 16.38 3.62
C LYS A 51 -2.62 14.91 3.93
N ALA A 52 -3.39 14.57 4.96
CA ALA A 52 -3.69 13.20 5.34
C ALA A 52 -5.19 12.92 5.28
N SER A 53 -5.52 11.66 5.05
CA SER A 53 -6.90 11.17 5.08
C SER A 53 -7.52 11.33 6.46
N ASP A 54 -8.81 11.71 6.54
CA ASP A 54 -9.58 11.77 7.77
C ASP A 54 -9.72 10.40 8.46
N LEU A 55 -9.48 9.31 7.73
CA LEU A 55 -9.48 7.95 8.27
C LEU A 55 -8.17 7.59 8.99
N ALA A 56 -7.11 8.37 8.80
CA ALA A 56 -5.81 8.13 9.40
C ALA A 56 -5.70 8.75 10.79
N LYS A 57 -5.18 7.98 11.75
CA LYS A 57 -4.71 8.49 13.04
C LYS A 57 -3.21 8.74 12.93
N ILE A 58 -2.80 9.99 13.15
CA ILE A 58 -1.41 10.38 12.97
C ILE A 58 -0.70 10.42 14.31
N SER A 59 0.51 9.88 14.34
CA SER A 59 1.44 9.99 15.46
C SER A 59 2.83 10.28 14.94
N TYR A 60 3.62 10.99 15.73
CA TYR A 60 5.02 11.30 15.42
C TYR A 60 5.88 11.23 16.66
N SER A 61 7.13 10.80 16.47
CA SER A 61 8.14 10.81 17.53
C SER A 61 8.84 12.17 17.59
N PRO A 62 9.41 12.52 18.74
CA PRO A 62 10.39 13.59 18.78
C PRO A 62 11.55 13.32 17.83
N ILE A 63 12.22 14.39 17.40
CA ILE A 63 13.46 14.29 16.61
C ILE A 63 14.56 13.78 17.53
N THR A 64 15.23 12.73 17.07
CA THR A 64 16.42 12.18 17.75
C THR A 64 17.45 11.88 16.68
N ASP A 65 18.67 12.36 16.85
CA ASP A 65 19.81 12.14 15.92
C ASP A 65 19.45 12.43 14.45
N SER A 66 18.80 13.58 14.19
CA SER A 66 18.38 14.01 12.84
C SER A 66 17.30 13.10 12.17
N VAL A 67 16.67 12.22 12.94
CA VAL A 67 15.64 11.29 12.49
C VAL A 67 14.31 11.56 13.19
N MET A 68 13.21 11.47 12.46
CA MET A 68 11.85 11.57 12.99
C MET A 68 10.96 10.52 12.34
N TRP A 69 10.11 9.89 13.17
CA TRP A 69 9.12 8.93 12.69
C TRP A 69 7.74 9.57 12.66
N VAL A 70 7.03 9.36 11.56
CA VAL A 70 5.63 9.73 11.41
C VAL A 70 4.86 8.48 11.00
N SER A 71 3.76 8.20 11.70
CA SER A 71 2.92 7.05 11.38
C SER A 71 1.49 7.50 11.11
N LEU A 72 0.93 7.04 10.00
CA LEU A 72 -0.46 7.21 9.64
C LEU A 72 -1.14 5.85 9.79
N HIS A 73 -1.84 5.66 10.90
CA HIS A 73 -2.52 4.42 11.23
C HIS A 73 -3.97 4.44 10.75
N TYR A 74 -4.40 3.42 10.02
CA TYR A 74 -5.75 3.22 9.50
C TYR A 74 -6.42 2.03 10.21
N PRO A 75 -7.07 2.24 11.38
CA PRO A 75 -7.60 1.15 12.19
C PRO A 75 -8.61 0.27 11.44
N ARG A 76 -9.44 0.90 10.60
CA ARG A 76 -10.46 0.21 9.80
C ARG A 76 -9.88 -0.79 8.81
N PHE A 77 -8.71 -0.50 8.26
CA PHE A 77 -8.03 -1.33 7.27
C PHE A 77 -6.94 -2.21 7.86
N LYS A 78 -6.67 -2.10 9.18
CA LYS A 78 -5.53 -2.74 9.86
C LYS A 78 -4.24 -2.49 9.08
N ALA A 79 -4.03 -1.24 8.72
CA ALA A 79 -2.90 -0.79 7.91
C ALA A 79 -2.24 0.42 8.55
N THR A 80 -0.94 0.55 8.35
CA THR A 80 -0.16 1.69 8.82
C THR A 80 0.85 2.10 7.76
N ILE A 81 0.91 3.39 7.44
CA ILE A 81 1.96 3.98 6.65
C ILE A 81 3.01 4.51 7.64
N TYR A 82 4.17 3.87 7.66
CA TYR A 82 5.31 4.33 8.45
C TYR A 82 6.19 5.21 7.57
N CYS A 83 6.42 6.44 8.03
CA CYS A 83 7.32 7.39 7.39
C CYS A 83 8.51 7.65 8.30
N ASN A 84 9.70 7.69 7.71
CA ASN A 84 10.95 8.04 8.35
C ASN A 84 11.53 9.27 7.66
N TYR A 85 11.63 10.38 8.40
CA TYR A 85 12.34 11.57 7.98
C TYR A 85 13.79 11.51 8.43
N ILE A 86 14.71 11.87 7.56
CA ILE A 86 16.15 11.93 7.80
C ILE A 86 16.68 13.26 7.25
N SER A 87 17.49 13.95 8.04
CA SER A 87 18.30 15.07 7.54
C SER A 87 19.49 14.55 6.74
N LEU A 88 19.75 15.12 5.57
CA LEU A 88 20.89 14.78 4.72
C LEU A 88 22.22 15.40 5.23
N SER A 89 22.29 15.79 6.53
CA SER A 89 23.52 16.22 7.17
C SER A 89 24.47 15.06 7.52
N GLU A 90 23.90 13.87 7.77
CA GLU A 90 24.63 12.69 8.27
C GLU A 90 24.80 11.61 7.19
N ILE A 91 23.99 11.64 6.13
CA ILE A 91 23.97 10.64 5.07
C ILE A 91 23.86 11.36 3.72
N THR A 92 24.50 10.84 2.71
CA THR A 92 24.37 11.40 1.36
C THR A 92 23.03 11.05 0.72
N LEU A 93 22.57 11.88 -0.20
CA LEU A 93 21.33 11.61 -0.96
C LEU A 93 21.42 10.29 -1.74
N GLU A 94 22.59 9.99 -2.31
CA GLU A 94 22.82 8.76 -3.07
C GLU A 94 22.68 7.51 -2.18
N GLU A 95 23.24 7.53 -0.98
CA GLU A 95 23.09 6.45 -0.01
C GLU A 95 21.64 6.27 0.43
N ALA A 96 20.91 7.38 0.73
CA ALA A 96 19.51 7.34 1.13
C ALA A 96 18.61 6.75 0.03
N ILE A 97 18.81 7.15 -1.24
CA ILE A 97 18.10 6.60 -2.40
C ILE A 97 18.46 5.12 -2.59
N GLY A 98 19.75 4.78 -2.51
CA GLY A 98 20.26 3.41 -2.64
C GLY A 98 19.64 2.47 -1.61
N GLU A 99 19.54 2.90 -0.36
CA GLU A 99 18.89 2.13 0.71
C GLU A 99 17.39 1.92 0.42
N CYS A 100 16.67 2.96 -0.02
CA CYS A 100 15.26 2.83 -0.36
C CYS A 100 15.02 1.81 -1.48
N ARG A 101 15.82 1.84 -2.53
CA ARG A 101 15.74 0.88 -3.64
C ARG A 101 16.09 -0.53 -3.20
N PHE A 102 17.14 -0.69 -2.43
CA PHE A 102 17.53 -1.98 -1.86
C PHE A 102 16.42 -2.60 -0.99
N LEU A 103 15.76 -1.78 -0.14
CA LEU A 103 14.66 -2.26 0.69
C LEU A 103 13.42 -2.63 -0.14
N ALA A 104 13.11 -1.87 -1.20
CA ALA A 104 12.03 -2.21 -2.12
C ALA A 104 12.32 -3.55 -2.82
N GLU A 105 13.53 -3.74 -3.35
CA GLU A 105 13.94 -4.99 -3.99
C GLU A 105 13.92 -6.20 -3.03
N ARG A 106 14.31 -6.01 -1.77
CA ARG A 106 14.28 -7.08 -0.76
C ARG A 106 12.88 -7.51 -0.38
N GLN A 107 11.90 -6.61 -0.49
CA GLN A 107 10.51 -6.85 -0.10
C GLN A 107 9.63 -7.22 -1.29
N ALA A 108 10.08 -7.03 -2.50
CA ALA A 108 9.38 -7.49 -3.70
C ALA A 108 9.38 -9.02 -3.78
N VAL A 109 8.27 -9.60 -4.25
CA VAL A 109 8.17 -11.04 -4.53
C VAL A 109 9.07 -11.39 -5.71
N ALA A 110 9.04 -10.56 -6.76
CA ALA A 110 9.94 -10.62 -7.90
C ALA A 110 10.45 -9.22 -8.23
N LYS A 111 11.76 -9.07 -8.50
CA LYS A 111 12.37 -7.74 -8.72
C LYS A 111 11.91 -7.05 -9.99
N ASP A 112 11.58 -7.81 -11.01
CA ASP A 112 11.04 -7.35 -12.30
C ASP A 112 9.58 -6.92 -12.25
N GLU A 113 8.88 -7.17 -11.13
CA GLU A 113 7.51 -6.73 -10.89
C GLU A 113 7.42 -5.40 -10.14
N ILE A 114 8.56 -4.79 -9.78
CA ILE A 114 8.58 -3.48 -9.15
C ILE A 114 8.21 -2.40 -10.18
N ARG A 115 7.09 -1.72 -9.94
CA ARG A 115 6.68 -0.57 -10.74
C ARG A 115 7.05 0.72 -10.05
N GLU A 116 7.98 1.47 -10.62
CA GLU A 116 8.40 2.79 -10.12
C GLU A 116 7.66 3.92 -10.86
N LYS A 117 7.04 4.83 -10.10
CA LYS A 117 6.46 6.08 -10.61
C LYS A 117 7.28 7.25 -10.06
N LEU A 118 7.84 8.07 -10.93
CA LEU A 118 8.57 9.27 -10.54
C LEU A 118 7.59 10.41 -10.25
N TYR A 119 7.93 11.22 -9.25
CA TYR A 119 7.21 12.44 -8.89
C TYR A 119 8.16 13.63 -8.88
N THR A 120 7.70 14.74 -9.46
CA THR A 120 8.44 16.00 -9.48
C THR A 120 7.49 17.18 -9.30
N ASN A 121 7.74 17.98 -8.29
CA ASN A 121 7.12 19.29 -8.09
C ASN A 121 8.21 20.33 -7.82
N ALA A 122 8.65 20.99 -8.87
CA ALA A 122 9.75 21.95 -8.81
C ALA A 122 9.38 23.20 -7.98
N SER A 123 8.10 23.61 -7.94
CA SER A 123 7.66 24.78 -7.18
C SER A 123 7.79 24.59 -5.66
N SER A 124 7.59 23.36 -5.19
CA SER A 124 7.75 22.98 -3.77
C SER A 124 9.08 22.30 -3.50
N ARG A 125 9.95 22.17 -4.48
CA ARG A 125 11.22 21.42 -4.40
C ARG A 125 11.02 20.00 -3.86
N VAL A 126 9.98 19.31 -4.32
CA VAL A 126 9.66 17.94 -3.93
C VAL A 126 9.91 17.00 -5.09
N TYR A 127 10.85 16.11 -4.93
CA TYR A 127 11.25 15.08 -5.89
C TYR A 127 11.14 13.73 -5.21
N GLY A 128 10.76 12.69 -5.94
CA GLY A 128 10.66 11.39 -5.33
C GLY A 128 10.23 10.27 -6.25
N SER A 129 10.07 9.10 -5.67
CA SER A 129 9.62 7.88 -6.34
C SER A 129 8.57 7.17 -5.48
N LEU A 130 7.60 6.58 -6.15
CA LEU A 130 6.63 5.66 -5.60
C LEU A 130 6.88 4.27 -6.18
N PHE A 131 7.11 3.28 -5.32
CA PHE A 131 7.33 1.88 -5.68
C PHE A 131 6.08 1.08 -5.37
N LEU A 132 5.54 0.39 -6.36
CA LEU A 132 4.41 -0.53 -6.23
C LEU A 132 4.96 -1.96 -6.33
N LEU A 133 4.72 -2.76 -5.29
CA LEU A 133 5.29 -4.09 -5.07
C LEU A 133 4.14 -5.09 -4.95
N ASP A 134 3.68 -5.63 -6.07
CA ASP A 134 2.55 -6.54 -6.08
C ASP A 134 2.86 -7.80 -5.25
N GLY A 135 1.90 -8.22 -4.42
CA GLY A 135 2.05 -9.41 -3.54
C GLY A 135 2.98 -9.24 -2.34
N SER A 136 3.60 -8.07 -2.15
CA SER A 136 4.49 -7.79 -1.03
C SER A 136 3.74 -7.50 0.27
N VAL A 137 4.42 -7.73 1.41
CA VAL A 137 3.95 -7.29 2.75
C VAL A 137 3.95 -5.77 2.89
N THR A 138 4.69 -5.08 2.02
CA THR A 138 4.74 -3.62 1.91
C THR A 138 4.43 -3.23 0.47
N PRO A 139 3.16 -3.31 0.05
CA PRO A 139 2.79 -3.19 -1.36
C PRO A 139 3.08 -1.81 -1.95
N ILE A 140 3.23 -0.79 -1.11
CA ILE A 140 3.54 0.58 -1.54
C ILE A 140 4.66 1.12 -0.67
N GLN A 141 5.72 1.59 -1.32
CA GLN A 141 6.80 2.35 -0.69
C GLN A 141 7.02 3.64 -1.47
N PHE A 142 7.51 4.67 -0.82
CA PHE A 142 7.83 5.93 -1.49
C PHE A 142 8.99 6.64 -0.80
N MET A 143 9.62 7.54 -1.53
CA MET A 143 10.60 8.48 -1.00
C MET A 143 10.35 9.86 -1.58
N LEU A 144 10.63 10.89 -0.76
CA LEU A 144 10.56 12.30 -1.14
C LEU A 144 11.82 13.01 -0.65
N THR A 145 12.33 13.97 -1.42
CA THR A 145 13.51 14.77 -1.07
C THR A 145 13.43 16.16 -1.70
N ASP A 146 14.10 17.12 -1.10
CA ASP A 146 14.41 18.42 -1.72
C ASP A 146 15.75 18.41 -2.47
N SER A 147 16.42 17.26 -2.49
CA SER A 147 17.75 17.00 -3.06
C SER A 147 18.91 17.68 -2.35
N VAL A 148 18.69 18.35 -1.23
CA VAL A 148 19.73 19.13 -0.53
C VAL A 148 19.84 18.77 0.95
N ASN A 149 18.74 18.91 1.71
CA ASN A 149 18.75 18.81 3.17
C ASN A 149 17.81 17.74 3.73
N HIS A 150 16.77 17.40 2.99
CA HIS A 150 15.63 16.66 3.51
C HIS A 150 15.36 15.39 2.72
N PHE A 151 15.11 14.30 3.45
CA PHE A 151 14.71 13.02 2.90
C PHE A 151 13.60 12.40 3.74
N LEU A 152 12.54 11.95 3.11
CA LEU A 152 11.45 11.22 3.73
C LEU A 152 11.26 9.90 2.98
N ARG A 153 11.23 8.78 3.70
CA ARG A 153 10.83 7.49 3.20
C ARG A 153 9.52 7.07 3.86
N GLY A 154 8.61 6.49 3.09
CA GLY A 154 7.38 5.91 3.61
C GLY A 154 7.13 4.51 3.08
N ALA A 155 6.43 3.68 3.86
CA ALA A 155 6.03 2.34 3.46
C ALA A 155 4.70 1.96 4.09
N LEU A 156 3.81 1.35 3.30
CA LEU A 156 2.53 0.82 3.73
C LEU A 156 2.71 -0.61 4.25
N TYR A 157 2.24 -0.86 5.47
CA TYR A 157 2.20 -2.18 6.11
C TYR A 157 0.79 -2.60 6.49
N TYR A 158 0.50 -3.88 6.35
CA TYR A 158 -0.72 -4.49 6.87
C TYR A 158 -0.42 -5.28 8.16
N GLU A 159 -1.31 -5.19 9.15
CA GLU A 159 -1.20 -5.90 10.45
C GLU A 159 -1.74 -7.33 10.39
N CYS A 160 -2.31 -7.75 9.26
CA CYS A 160 -2.90 -9.07 9.08
C CYS A 160 -2.10 -9.91 8.08
N PRO A 161 -2.19 -11.25 8.16
CA PRO A 161 -1.63 -12.14 7.14
C PRO A 161 -2.16 -11.78 5.76
N LEU A 162 -1.26 -11.69 4.79
CA LEU A 162 -1.59 -11.29 3.43
C LEU A 162 -2.44 -12.35 2.74
N ASN A 163 -3.67 -11.99 2.42
CA ASN A 163 -4.39 -12.54 1.30
C ASN A 163 -4.47 -11.40 0.25
N THR A 164 -3.53 -11.41 -0.68
CA THR A 164 -3.31 -10.33 -1.64
C THR A 164 -4.56 -9.96 -2.43
N ASP A 165 -5.36 -10.95 -2.82
CA ASP A 165 -6.61 -10.72 -3.57
C ASP A 165 -7.66 -9.94 -2.74
N SER A 166 -7.73 -10.21 -1.44
CA SER A 166 -8.69 -9.56 -0.53
C SER A 166 -8.25 -8.14 -0.17
N LEU A 167 -6.95 -7.85 -0.19
CA LEU A 167 -6.38 -6.55 0.18
C LEU A 167 -6.30 -5.58 -1.01
N SER A 168 -6.39 -6.07 -2.25
CA SER A 168 -6.27 -5.25 -3.46
C SER A 168 -7.17 -3.99 -3.45
N PRO A 169 -8.47 -4.05 -3.09
CA PRO A 169 -9.31 -2.85 -3.05
C PRO A 169 -8.83 -1.83 -1.99
N VAL A 170 -8.36 -2.31 -0.84
CA VAL A 170 -7.82 -1.46 0.23
C VAL A 170 -6.50 -0.84 -0.20
N THR A 171 -5.64 -1.62 -0.87
CA THR A 171 -4.35 -1.13 -1.38
C THR A 171 -4.56 -0.02 -2.41
N ILE A 172 -5.52 -0.17 -3.33
CA ILE A 172 -5.88 0.86 -4.31
C ILE A 172 -6.41 2.13 -3.61
N TYR A 173 -7.23 1.97 -2.58
CA TYR A 173 -7.72 3.10 -1.80
C TYR A 173 -6.57 3.83 -1.10
N LEU A 174 -5.69 3.11 -0.41
CA LEU A 174 -4.55 3.69 0.30
C LEU A 174 -3.48 4.26 -0.66
N GLU A 175 -3.36 3.73 -1.88
CA GLU A 175 -2.52 4.33 -2.93
C GLU A 175 -2.98 5.76 -3.25
N GLN A 176 -4.29 6.01 -3.32
CA GLN A 176 -4.83 7.36 -3.54
C GLN A 176 -4.52 8.29 -2.37
N ASP A 177 -4.64 7.82 -1.12
CA ASP A 177 -4.28 8.61 0.06
C ASP A 177 -2.79 8.95 0.09
N ILE A 178 -1.92 8.00 -0.29
CA ILE A 178 -0.47 8.23 -0.42
C ILE A 178 -0.18 9.22 -1.55
N MET A 179 -0.88 9.12 -2.67
CA MET A 179 -0.71 10.08 -3.78
C MET A 179 -1.12 11.49 -3.37
N GLU A 180 -2.23 11.68 -2.62
CA GLU A 180 -2.61 12.99 -2.08
C GLU A 180 -1.57 13.52 -1.10
N LEU A 181 -1.02 12.65 -0.22
CA LEU A 181 0.08 13.00 0.67
C LEU A 181 1.26 13.56 -0.14
N ILE A 182 1.71 12.82 -1.17
CA ILE A 182 2.84 13.20 -2.02
C ILE A 182 2.56 14.50 -2.78
N GLN A 183 1.38 14.66 -3.36
CA GLN A 183 1.02 15.83 -4.17
C GLN A 183 0.85 17.10 -3.34
N SER A 184 0.44 16.97 -2.10
CA SER A 184 0.25 18.11 -1.16
C SER A 184 1.49 18.40 -0.32
N PHE A 185 2.55 17.62 -0.50
CA PHE A 185 3.76 17.69 0.32
C PHE A 185 4.56 18.97 0.05
N ASN A 186 4.99 19.61 1.12
CA ASN A 186 5.85 20.79 1.08
C ASN A 186 6.87 20.73 2.22
N TRP A 187 8.15 20.96 1.90
CA TRP A 187 9.17 21.19 2.90
C TRP A 187 8.96 22.55 3.59
N LYS A 188 9.27 22.63 4.86
CA LYS A 188 9.38 23.92 5.57
C LYS A 188 10.81 24.45 5.43
N GLU A 189 10.93 25.76 5.30
CA GLU A 189 12.21 26.48 5.31
C GLU A 189 12.78 26.60 6.72
#